data_a313c31c05cd2129d6f9f60a951fd3e2
#
_entry.id   a313c31c05cd2129d6f9f60a951fd3e2
#
_cell.length_a   1.000
_cell.length_b   1.000
_cell.length_c   1.000
_cell.angle_alpha   90.00
_cell.angle_beta   90.00
_cell.angle_gamma   90.00
#
_symmetry.space_group_name_H-M   'P 1'
#
loop_
_entity.id
_entity.type
_entity.pdbx_description
1 polymer ?
#
loop_
_entity_poly.entity_id
_entity_poly.type
_entity_poly.pdbx_seq_one_letter_code
_entity_poly.pdbx_strand_id
1 'polypeptide(L)'
;SPDSKIFMDAVKGALGTDGENIEININKKEQLIEVLNMAREQSMLPIVCDFIAGTNSYERFQKEIAPYKRQTILLMISQTQRTSFFFEIYKKLLQNEIKPVVVKGIVLRNLYPKPDCRYSNDEDLLIDKEDFMKCHEILKKEGFICENDVENMDKKKIPYEVAYYNSITKVRIEIHTGLLPSDNNAFKGLNNRFKKAVDKAEKRETGTGWVWTLNETDHFLFLLSHSYKHFIYCGFGVRQLCDLLIFAQKYNSLINWDYVETVAQENRLYRFLINLFDIGDRYLGFNSSEIPLKDRQLIVADSENLLVDMLDSGTFGKSSMGR
;
A
#
# COMPACT_ATOMS: atom_id res chain seq x y z
N SER A 1 -18.30 -4.43 14.58
CA SER A 1 -19.12 -3.45 15.31
C SER A 1 -19.94 -2.59 14.33
N PRO A 2 -21.01 -1.86 14.81
CA PRO A 2 -21.72 -0.91 13.95
C PRO A 2 -20.81 0.17 13.37
N ASP A 3 -19.84 0.65 14.14
CA ASP A 3 -18.90 1.68 13.71
C ASP A 3 -17.93 1.16 12.67
N SER A 4 -17.53 -0.12 12.77
CA SER A 4 -16.74 -0.80 11.73
C SER A 4 -17.48 -0.86 10.39
N LYS A 5 -18.79 -1.11 10.42
CA LYS A 5 -19.61 -1.10 9.21
C LYS A 5 -19.65 0.30 8.59
N ILE A 6 -19.89 1.34 9.38
CA ILE A 6 -19.91 2.73 8.91
C ILE A 6 -18.54 3.11 8.33
N PHE A 7 -17.46 2.70 8.99
CA PHE A 7 -16.10 2.92 8.47
C PHE A 7 -15.91 2.28 7.09
N MET A 8 -16.29 1.00 6.91
CA MET A 8 -16.19 0.31 5.63
C MET A 8 -17.09 0.94 4.56
N ASP A 9 -18.31 1.35 4.91
CA ASP A 9 -19.23 2.08 4.01
C ASP A 9 -18.63 3.43 3.60
N ALA A 10 -17.94 4.14 4.53
CA ALA A 10 -17.24 5.38 4.22
C ALA A 10 -16.06 5.16 3.26
N VAL A 11 -15.29 4.10 3.44
CA VAL A 11 -14.20 3.72 2.52
C VAL A 11 -14.77 3.38 1.14
N LYS A 12 -15.82 2.57 1.08
CA LYS A 12 -16.52 2.19 -0.14
C LYS A 12 -17.02 3.41 -0.91
N GLY A 13 -17.71 4.35 -0.23
CA GLY A 13 -18.19 5.59 -0.82
C GLY A 13 -17.07 6.50 -1.31
N ALA A 14 -15.99 6.60 -0.55
CA ALA A 14 -14.82 7.39 -0.90
C ALA A 14 -14.06 6.85 -2.13
N LEU A 15 -14.07 5.54 -2.34
CA LEU A 15 -13.46 4.90 -3.51
C LEU A 15 -14.36 4.94 -4.74
N GLY A 16 -15.68 5.14 -4.57
CA GLY A 16 -16.65 5.18 -5.67
C GLY A 16 -16.79 3.86 -6.43
N THR A 17 -16.54 2.74 -5.77
CA THR A 17 -16.46 1.41 -6.39
C THR A 17 -17.79 0.86 -6.87
N ASP A 18 -18.90 1.26 -6.26
CA ASP A 18 -20.27 0.77 -6.58
C ASP A 18 -21.02 1.61 -7.61
N GLY A 19 -20.54 2.82 -7.93
CA GLY A 19 -21.30 3.78 -8.74
C GLY A 19 -22.60 4.29 -8.04
N GLU A 20 -22.89 3.84 -6.82
CA GLU A 20 -24.04 4.26 -6.01
C GLU A 20 -23.66 5.39 -5.05
N ASN A 21 -24.61 6.29 -4.80
CA ASN A 21 -24.46 7.28 -3.72
C ASN A 21 -24.63 6.58 -2.38
N ILE A 22 -23.53 6.31 -1.71
CA ILE A 22 -23.55 5.71 -0.37
C ILE A 22 -23.92 6.80 0.63
N GLU A 23 -25.08 6.65 1.26
CA GLU A 23 -25.48 7.49 2.38
C GLU A 23 -24.94 6.91 3.70
N ILE A 24 -24.12 7.70 4.39
CA ILE A 24 -23.68 7.37 5.73
C ILE A 24 -24.53 8.12 6.73
N ASN A 25 -25.19 7.37 7.60
CA ASN A 25 -26.04 7.93 8.65
C ASN A 25 -25.32 7.85 10.02
N ILE A 26 -24.63 8.92 10.38
CA ILE A 26 -24.00 9.06 11.69
C ILE A 26 -24.89 9.93 12.56
N ASN A 27 -25.42 9.35 13.65
CA ASN A 27 -26.39 9.99 14.50
C ASN A 27 -25.82 10.57 15.79
N LYS A 28 -24.62 10.14 16.20
CA LYS A 28 -23.96 10.51 17.45
C LYS A 28 -22.52 10.96 17.17
N LYS A 29 -22.06 11.97 17.91
CA LYS A 29 -20.67 12.47 17.81
C LYS A 29 -19.63 11.40 18.19
N GLU A 30 -19.95 10.57 19.17
CA GLU A 30 -19.07 9.48 19.62
C GLU A 30 -18.83 8.49 18.48
N GLN A 31 -19.86 8.14 17.74
CA GLN A 31 -19.78 7.27 16.57
C GLN A 31 -18.91 7.87 15.47
N LEU A 32 -19.07 9.17 15.18
CA LEU A 32 -18.22 9.87 14.22
C LEU A 32 -16.75 9.85 14.62
N ILE A 33 -16.46 10.16 15.89
CA ILE A 33 -15.10 10.17 16.42
C ILE A 33 -14.46 8.78 16.29
N GLU A 34 -15.22 7.73 16.61
CA GLU A 34 -14.73 6.34 16.48
C GLU A 34 -14.41 5.97 15.03
N VAL A 35 -15.31 6.28 14.09
CA VAL A 35 -15.08 6.05 12.65
C VAL A 35 -13.83 6.79 12.15
N LEU A 36 -13.62 8.06 12.55
CA LEU A 36 -12.44 8.83 12.15
C LEU A 36 -11.16 8.32 12.83
N ASN A 37 -11.24 7.80 14.05
CA ASN A 37 -10.11 7.15 14.71
C ASN A 37 -9.74 5.83 14.00
N MET A 38 -10.72 5.00 13.68
CA MET A 38 -10.50 3.80 12.85
C MET A 38 -9.84 4.16 11.52
N ALA A 39 -10.34 5.21 10.84
CA ALA A 39 -9.74 5.69 9.60
C ALA A 39 -8.28 6.10 9.77
N ARG A 40 -7.92 6.71 10.91
CA ARG A 40 -6.53 7.06 11.24
C ARG A 40 -5.67 5.81 11.45
N GLU A 41 -6.13 4.86 12.24
CA GLU A 41 -5.42 3.60 12.52
C GLU A 41 -5.22 2.76 11.26
N GLN A 42 -6.18 2.81 10.33
CA GLN A 42 -6.12 2.13 9.03
C GLN A 42 -5.39 2.93 7.94
N SER A 43 -4.78 4.09 8.28
CA SER A 43 -4.11 5.00 7.32
C SER A 43 -5.03 5.48 6.18
N MET A 44 -6.32 5.59 6.46
CA MET A 44 -7.37 6.00 5.52
C MET A 44 -8.01 7.36 5.89
N LEU A 45 -7.47 8.05 6.92
CA LEU A 45 -8.09 9.28 7.44
C LEU A 45 -8.36 10.34 6.36
N PRO A 46 -7.42 10.69 5.44
CA PRO A 46 -7.71 11.71 4.45
C PRO A 46 -8.86 11.33 3.51
N ILE A 47 -8.90 10.06 3.09
CA ILE A 47 -9.91 9.53 2.17
C ILE A 47 -11.29 9.55 2.83
N VAL A 48 -11.40 9.01 4.04
CA VAL A 48 -12.66 8.91 4.80
C VAL A 48 -13.15 10.28 5.26
N CYS A 49 -12.26 11.14 5.76
CA CYS A 49 -12.60 12.47 6.21
C CYS A 49 -13.11 13.36 5.06
N ASP A 50 -12.48 13.28 3.90
CA ASP A 50 -12.92 14.00 2.69
C ASP A 50 -14.31 13.53 2.23
N PHE A 51 -14.57 12.21 2.26
CA PHE A 51 -15.88 11.66 1.92
C PHE A 51 -16.96 12.12 2.91
N ILE A 52 -16.73 11.98 4.22
CA ILE A 52 -17.68 12.40 5.25
C ILE A 52 -17.98 13.90 5.16
N ALA A 53 -17.00 14.72 4.79
CA ALA A 53 -17.19 16.16 4.62
C ALA A 53 -18.15 16.53 3.49
N GLY A 54 -18.45 15.61 2.58
CA GLY A 54 -19.48 15.74 1.53
C GLY A 54 -20.85 15.20 1.91
N THR A 55 -21.05 14.72 3.14
CA THR A 55 -22.31 14.11 3.59
C THR A 55 -23.10 15.02 4.54
N ASN A 56 -24.39 14.71 4.76
CA ASN A 56 -25.23 15.41 5.73
C ASN A 56 -24.69 15.33 7.17
N SER A 57 -23.87 14.31 7.47
CA SER A 57 -23.19 14.18 8.77
C SER A 57 -22.21 15.32 9.04
N TYR A 58 -21.62 15.93 8.00
CA TYR A 58 -20.73 17.08 8.15
C TYR A 58 -21.46 18.30 8.71
N GLU A 59 -22.65 18.62 8.20
CA GLU A 59 -23.40 19.78 8.66
C GLU A 59 -23.78 19.66 10.15
N ARG A 60 -24.09 18.44 10.60
CA ARG A 60 -24.47 18.15 11.99
C ARG A 60 -23.28 18.23 12.96
N PHE A 61 -22.09 17.82 12.55
CA PHE A 61 -20.92 17.61 13.44
C PHE A 61 -19.68 18.43 13.01
N GLN A 62 -19.88 19.63 12.48
CA GLN A 62 -18.77 20.47 11.96
C GLN A 62 -17.66 20.71 12.98
N LYS A 63 -18.00 20.90 14.27
CA LYS A 63 -17.02 21.16 15.32
C LYS A 63 -16.14 19.94 15.61
N GLU A 64 -16.75 18.76 15.61
CA GLU A 64 -16.09 17.49 15.87
C GLU A 64 -15.20 17.06 14.70
N ILE A 65 -15.63 17.32 13.47
CA ILE A 65 -14.86 17.00 12.24
C ILE A 65 -13.68 17.98 12.03
N ALA A 66 -13.78 19.23 12.46
CA ALA A 66 -12.80 20.27 12.17
C ALA A 66 -11.34 19.90 12.50
N PRO A 67 -11.02 19.26 13.63
CA PRO A 67 -9.64 18.82 13.92
C PRO A 67 -9.11 17.79 12.91
N TYR A 68 -9.94 16.82 12.54
CA TYR A 68 -9.59 15.78 11.57
C TYR A 68 -9.42 16.35 10.15
N LYS A 69 -10.27 17.29 9.77
CA LYS A 69 -10.16 18.00 8.49
C LYS A 69 -8.86 18.80 8.40
N ARG A 70 -8.48 19.51 9.48
CA ARG A 70 -7.17 20.18 9.53
C ARG A 70 -6.01 19.21 9.40
N GLN A 71 -6.07 18.09 10.13
CA GLN A 71 -5.05 17.04 10.02
C GLN A 71 -4.98 16.48 8.59
N THR A 72 -6.12 16.21 7.95
CA THR A 72 -6.20 15.75 6.56
C THR A 72 -5.51 16.72 5.60
N ILE A 73 -5.82 18.02 5.70
CA ILE A 73 -5.20 19.05 4.84
C ILE A 73 -3.68 19.06 5.04
N LEU A 74 -3.19 19.01 6.28
CA LEU A 74 -1.76 18.98 6.56
C LEU A 74 -1.08 17.72 6.00
N LEU A 75 -1.74 16.57 6.08
CA LEU A 75 -1.24 15.32 5.50
C LEU A 75 -1.16 15.40 3.97
N MET A 76 -2.17 15.97 3.31
CA MET A 76 -2.18 16.16 1.85
C MET A 76 -1.08 17.11 1.40
N ILE A 77 -0.92 18.28 2.06
CA ILE A 77 0.16 19.24 1.76
C ILE A 77 1.52 18.57 1.94
N SER A 78 1.73 17.88 3.07
CA SER A 78 2.97 17.15 3.34
C SER A 78 3.24 16.06 2.29
N GLN A 79 2.20 15.36 1.84
CA GLN A 79 2.34 14.34 0.80
C GLN A 79 2.78 14.95 -0.53
N THR A 80 2.19 16.07 -0.94
CA THR A 80 2.55 16.77 -2.19
C THR A 80 4.01 17.26 -2.14
N GLN A 81 4.43 17.87 -1.04
CA GLN A 81 5.81 18.34 -0.86
C GLN A 81 6.82 17.18 -0.92
N ARG A 82 6.54 16.09 -0.21
CA ARG A 82 7.40 14.89 -0.22
C ARG A 82 7.47 14.24 -1.59
N THR A 83 6.36 14.21 -2.31
CA THR A 83 6.32 13.69 -3.69
C THR A 83 7.21 14.52 -4.62
N SER A 84 7.17 15.84 -4.52
CA SER A 84 8.04 16.74 -5.31
C SER A 84 9.51 16.46 -5.02
N PHE A 85 9.89 16.42 -3.75
CA PHE A 85 11.28 16.14 -3.35
C PHE A 85 11.73 14.72 -3.74
N PHE A 86 10.85 13.73 -3.63
CA PHE A 86 11.13 12.37 -4.10
C PHE A 86 11.52 12.36 -5.58
N PHE A 87 10.81 13.11 -6.44
CA PHE A 87 11.15 13.17 -7.86
C PHE A 87 12.50 13.86 -8.13
N GLU A 88 12.93 14.80 -7.29
CA GLU A 88 14.29 15.37 -7.39
C GLU A 88 15.35 14.29 -7.12
N ILE A 89 15.16 13.49 -6.06
CA ILE A 89 16.06 12.37 -5.75
C ILE A 89 16.02 11.31 -6.84
N TYR A 90 14.81 10.95 -7.30
CA TYR A 90 14.60 9.97 -8.36
C TYR A 90 15.37 10.34 -9.64
N LYS A 91 15.32 11.61 -10.06
CA LYS A 91 16.09 12.13 -11.20
C LYS A 91 17.60 12.02 -10.97
N LYS A 92 18.09 12.31 -9.77
CA LYS A 92 19.51 12.18 -9.44
C LYS A 92 19.99 10.73 -9.52
N LEU A 93 19.18 9.76 -9.09
CA LEU A 93 19.49 8.35 -9.25
C LEU A 93 19.60 7.99 -10.73
N LEU A 94 18.65 8.39 -11.57
CA LEU A 94 18.68 8.15 -13.02
C LEU A 94 19.90 8.80 -13.69
N GLN A 95 20.26 10.04 -13.32
CA GLN A 95 21.44 10.74 -13.85
C GLN A 95 22.75 10.03 -13.50
N ASN A 96 22.74 9.24 -12.44
CA ASN A 96 23.85 8.40 -12.03
C ASN A 96 23.69 6.94 -12.51
N GLU A 97 22.95 6.70 -13.60
CA GLU A 97 22.78 5.38 -14.23
C GLU A 97 22.20 4.29 -13.32
N ILE A 98 21.57 4.68 -12.20
CA ILE A 98 20.80 3.76 -11.38
C ILE A 98 19.38 3.71 -11.94
N LYS A 99 18.81 2.52 -12.09
CA LYS A 99 17.43 2.31 -12.50
C LYS A 99 16.55 2.03 -11.28
N PRO A 100 15.99 3.05 -10.61
CA PRO A 100 15.15 2.84 -9.45
C PRO A 100 13.73 2.45 -9.90
N VAL A 101 13.26 1.28 -9.46
CA VAL A 101 11.94 0.76 -9.79
C VAL A 101 11.00 1.01 -8.61
N VAL A 102 9.99 1.85 -8.81
CA VAL A 102 8.99 2.18 -7.79
C VAL A 102 8.00 1.03 -7.67
N VAL A 103 7.83 0.47 -6.48
CA VAL A 103 7.00 -0.73 -6.29
C VAL A 103 5.72 -0.52 -5.48
N LYS A 104 5.57 0.64 -4.83
CA LYS A 104 4.37 1.06 -4.09
C LYS A 104 4.19 2.59 -4.21
N GLY A 105 3.87 3.25 -3.11
CA GLY A 105 3.90 4.70 -2.98
C GLY A 105 3.17 5.42 -4.10
N ILE A 106 3.92 6.16 -4.91
CA ILE A 106 3.39 7.03 -5.96
C ILE A 106 2.63 6.27 -7.05
N VAL A 107 3.02 5.03 -7.39
CA VAL A 107 2.33 4.24 -8.41
C VAL A 107 0.91 3.90 -7.96
N LEU A 108 0.75 3.45 -6.72
CA LEU A 108 -0.57 3.09 -6.16
C LEU A 108 -1.43 4.32 -5.90
N ARG A 109 -0.82 5.41 -5.43
CA ARG A 109 -1.52 6.68 -5.15
C ARG A 109 -2.29 7.18 -6.36
N ASN A 110 -1.71 7.09 -7.55
CA ASN A 110 -2.35 7.53 -8.79
C ASN A 110 -3.53 6.67 -9.25
N LEU A 111 -3.81 5.56 -8.59
CA LEU A 111 -4.98 4.72 -8.86
C LEU A 111 -6.22 5.16 -8.07
N TYR A 112 -6.04 5.98 -7.04
CA TYR A 112 -7.14 6.47 -6.22
C TYR A 112 -7.86 7.66 -6.86
N PRO A 113 -9.17 7.84 -6.61
CA PRO A 113 -9.94 8.98 -7.15
C PRO A 113 -9.32 10.34 -6.79
N LYS A 114 -8.75 10.45 -5.59
CA LYS A 114 -8.01 11.61 -5.11
C LYS A 114 -6.61 11.17 -4.65
N PRO A 115 -5.60 11.22 -5.51
CA PRO A 115 -4.25 10.72 -5.22
C PRO A 115 -3.65 11.27 -3.93
N ASP A 116 -3.84 12.57 -3.64
CA ASP A 116 -3.29 13.23 -2.45
C ASP A 116 -3.92 12.73 -1.13
N CYS A 117 -5.11 12.13 -1.19
CA CYS A 117 -5.75 11.51 -0.05
C CYS A 117 -5.17 10.13 0.31
N ARG A 118 -4.52 9.45 -0.63
CA ARG A 118 -3.82 8.19 -0.34
C ARG A 118 -2.45 8.50 0.24
N TYR A 119 -2.44 8.79 1.54
CA TYR A 119 -1.22 9.08 2.28
C TYR A 119 -0.31 7.85 2.43
N SER A 120 1.00 8.03 2.23
CA SER A 120 2.04 7.04 2.54
C SER A 120 3.19 7.70 3.31
N ASN A 121 3.83 6.94 4.21
CA ASN A 121 4.96 7.43 4.98
C ASN A 121 6.29 7.33 4.21
N ASP A 122 6.36 6.41 3.27
CA ASP A 122 7.56 5.94 2.57
C ASP A 122 7.32 5.80 1.06
N GLU A 123 8.40 5.82 0.33
CA GLU A 123 8.46 5.44 -1.07
C GLU A 123 9.44 4.27 -1.21
N ASP A 124 9.00 3.18 -1.82
CA ASP A 124 9.76 1.94 -1.97
C ASP A 124 10.41 1.88 -3.35
N LEU A 125 11.73 1.76 -3.38
CA LEU A 125 12.53 1.66 -4.59
C LEU A 125 13.30 0.34 -4.64
N LEU A 126 13.02 -0.48 -5.63
CA LEU A 126 13.86 -1.62 -5.96
C LEU A 126 14.99 -1.20 -6.91
N ILE A 127 16.21 -1.58 -6.59
CA ILE A 127 17.41 -1.37 -7.43
C ILE A 127 18.21 -2.66 -7.56
N ASP A 128 19.10 -2.69 -8.52
CA ASP A 128 20.09 -3.76 -8.59
C ASP A 128 21.03 -3.70 -7.38
N LYS A 129 21.38 -4.87 -6.85
CA LYS A 129 22.22 -4.97 -5.65
C LYS A 129 23.60 -4.36 -5.84
N GLU A 130 24.12 -4.42 -7.05
CA GLU A 130 25.39 -3.84 -7.46
C GLU A 130 25.40 -2.32 -7.34
N ASP A 131 24.25 -1.67 -7.54
CA ASP A 131 24.08 -0.23 -7.47
C ASP A 131 23.86 0.29 -6.04
N PHE A 132 23.67 -0.60 -5.07
CA PHE A 132 23.28 -0.22 -3.71
C PHE A 132 24.23 0.80 -3.08
N MET A 133 25.56 0.56 -3.11
CA MET A 133 26.52 1.48 -2.48
C MET A 133 26.57 2.83 -3.19
N LYS A 134 26.41 2.86 -4.52
CA LYS A 134 26.32 4.11 -5.29
C LYS A 134 25.05 4.89 -4.91
N CYS A 135 23.93 4.20 -4.76
CA CYS A 135 22.68 4.78 -4.28
C CYS A 135 22.82 5.34 -2.85
N HIS A 136 23.43 4.57 -1.95
CA HIS A 136 23.72 4.98 -0.57
C HIS A 136 24.49 6.30 -0.51
N GLU A 137 25.57 6.43 -1.27
CA GLU A 137 26.40 7.65 -1.31
C GLU A 137 25.61 8.87 -1.85
N ILE A 138 24.76 8.65 -2.86
CA ILE A 138 23.90 9.71 -3.40
C ILE A 138 22.92 10.18 -2.33
N LEU A 139 22.21 9.25 -1.67
CA LEU A 139 21.25 9.59 -0.64
C LEU A 139 21.89 10.33 0.55
N LYS A 140 23.08 9.91 0.98
CA LYS A 140 23.85 10.62 2.02
C LYS A 140 24.19 12.07 1.63
N LYS A 141 24.65 12.29 0.41
CA LYS A 141 24.94 13.65 -0.12
C LYS A 141 23.71 14.52 -0.16
N GLU A 142 22.53 13.93 -0.36
CA GLU A 142 21.23 14.63 -0.34
C GLU A 142 20.65 14.80 1.07
N GLY A 143 21.42 14.50 2.10
CA GLY A 143 21.05 14.72 3.51
C GLY A 143 20.14 13.63 4.09
N PHE A 144 20.09 12.45 3.48
CA PHE A 144 19.43 11.31 4.08
C PHE A 144 20.33 10.62 5.11
N ILE A 145 19.72 10.21 6.20
CA ILE A 145 20.33 9.39 7.24
C ILE A 145 19.88 7.96 6.99
N CYS A 146 20.84 7.05 6.87
CA CYS A 146 20.58 5.61 6.80
C CYS A 146 20.23 5.09 8.20
N GLU A 147 19.13 4.37 8.34
CA GLU A 147 18.72 3.80 9.62
C GLU A 147 19.49 2.51 9.98
N ASN A 148 20.22 1.94 9.02
CA ASN A 148 21.03 0.74 9.19
C ASN A 148 22.52 1.10 9.10
N ASP A 149 23.38 0.43 9.87
CA ASP A 149 24.82 0.56 9.71
C ASP A 149 25.30 -0.32 8.53
N VAL A 150 25.25 0.25 7.31
CA VAL A 150 25.63 -0.45 6.08
C VAL A 150 27.06 -0.15 5.62
N GLU A 151 27.70 0.88 6.19
CA GLU A 151 29.03 1.38 5.74
C GLU A 151 30.13 0.33 5.95
N ASN A 152 30.04 -0.46 7.01
CA ASN A 152 31.00 -1.48 7.37
C ASN A 152 30.55 -2.91 7.02
N MET A 153 29.42 -3.05 6.28
CA MET A 153 28.89 -4.36 5.92
C MET A 153 29.56 -4.92 4.66
N ASP A 154 29.81 -6.23 4.66
CA ASP A 154 30.09 -6.95 3.43
C ASP A 154 28.89 -6.79 2.47
N LYS A 155 29.12 -6.50 1.20
CA LYS A 155 28.08 -6.37 0.16
C LYS A 155 27.09 -7.55 0.15
N LYS A 156 27.55 -8.75 0.51
CA LYS A 156 26.70 -9.94 0.60
C LYS A 156 25.71 -9.91 1.77
N LYS A 157 26.03 -9.13 2.81
CA LYS A 157 25.23 -9.01 4.06
C LYS A 157 24.28 -7.82 4.08
N ILE A 158 24.26 -6.99 3.01
CA ILE A 158 23.31 -5.88 2.89
C ILE A 158 21.90 -6.45 2.99
N PRO A 159 21.07 -5.93 3.90
CA PRO A 159 19.69 -6.34 4.02
C PRO A 159 18.93 -6.15 2.69
N TYR A 160 17.89 -6.95 2.46
CA TYR A 160 17.07 -6.81 1.26
C TYR A 160 16.31 -5.48 1.21
N GLU A 161 16.16 -4.83 2.37
CA GLU A 161 15.44 -3.55 2.57
C GLU A 161 16.26 -2.68 3.53
N VAL A 162 16.55 -1.44 3.13
CA VAL A 162 17.31 -0.45 3.92
C VAL A 162 16.58 0.88 3.87
N ALA A 163 16.27 1.42 5.05
CA ALA A 163 15.52 2.65 5.18
C ALA A 163 16.42 3.89 5.31
N TYR A 164 16.00 4.95 4.65
CA TYR A 164 16.63 6.27 4.64
C TYR A 164 15.61 7.35 5.00
N TYR A 165 15.99 8.29 5.84
CA TYR A 165 15.14 9.39 6.27
C TYR A 165 15.86 10.73 6.14
N ASN A 166 15.18 11.72 5.55
CA ASN A 166 15.63 13.10 5.52
C ASN A 166 14.82 13.93 6.51
N SER A 167 15.48 14.44 7.56
CA SER A 167 14.82 15.15 8.65
C SER A 167 14.28 16.55 8.27
N ILE A 168 14.78 17.14 7.19
CA ILE A 168 14.35 18.46 6.69
C ILE A 168 13.09 18.30 5.85
N THR A 169 13.15 17.45 4.84
CA THR A 169 12.04 17.23 3.88
C THR A 169 10.98 16.26 4.37
N LYS A 170 11.27 15.54 5.48
CA LYS A 170 10.42 14.47 6.04
C LYS A 170 10.15 13.32 5.07
N VAL A 171 10.99 13.17 4.05
CA VAL A 171 10.92 12.05 3.10
C VAL A 171 11.60 10.85 3.70
N ARG A 172 10.94 9.70 3.62
CA ARG A 172 11.47 8.37 3.89
C ARG A 172 11.49 7.58 2.59
N ILE A 173 12.62 6.96 2.29
CA ILE A 173 12.81 6.08 1.13
C ILE A 173 13.30 4.74 1.66
N GLU A 174 12.69 3.66 1.21
CA GLU A 174 13.15 2.31 1.46
C GLU A 174 13.78 1.76 0.19
N ILE A 175 15.08 1.48 0.25
CA ILE A 175 15.84 0.89 -0.85
C ILE A 175 15.82 -0.63 -0.72
N HIS A 176 15.23 -1.27 -1.70
CA HIS A 176 15.12 -2.72 -1.80
C HIS A 176 16.17 -3.26 -2.79
N THR A 177 16.93 -4.25 -2.38
CA THR A 177 17.79 -5.07 -3.26
C THR A 177 17.18 -6.44 -3.54
N GLY A 178 15.98 -6.67 -2.98
CA GLY A 178 15.11 -7.81 -3.18
C GLY A 178 13.72 -7.47 -2.66
N LEU A 179 12.67 -8.00 -3.24
CA LEU A 179 11.29 -7.60 -2.91
C LEU A 179 10.75 -8.21 -1.62
N LEU A 180 11.29 -9.35 -1.18
CA LEU A 180 10.82 -10.08 -0.01
C LEU A 180 12.00 -10.56 0.83
N PRO A 181 11.79 -10.89 2.13
CA PRO A 181 12.86 -11.40 3.01
C PRO A 181 13.56 -12.61 2.42
N SER A 182 14.89 -12.56 2.33
CA SER A 182 15.71 -13.62 1.74
C SER A 182 16.06 -14.74 2.71
N ASP A 183 15.98 -14.46 3.99
CA ASP A 183 16.28 -15.36 5.12
C ASP A 183 15.10 -16.27 5.49
N ASN A 184 13.92 -16.01 4.94
CA ASN A 184 12.72 -16.79 5.18
C ASN A 184 12.40 -17.73 4.00
N ASN A 185 12.40 -19.02 4.27
CA ASN A 185 12.08 -20.05 3.27
C ASN A 185 10.68 -19.91 2.65
N ALA A 186 9.73 -19.30 3.37
CA ALA A 186 8.38 -19.08 2.86
C ALA A 186 8.35 -18.17 1.61
N PHE A 187 9.33 -17.26 1.46
CA PHE A 187 9.41 -16.33 0.33
C PHE A 187 10.45 -16.71 -0.72
N LYS A 188 11.19 -17.82 -0.53
CA LYS A 188 12.27 -18.22 -1.45
C LYS A 188 11.77 -18.43 -2.88
N GLY A 189 10.64 -19.10 -3.05
CA GLY A 189 10.04 -19.34 -4.37
C GLY A 189 9.65 -18.03 -5.07
N LEU A 190 9.04 -17.12 -4.33
CA LEU A 190 8.64 -15.79 -4.80
C LEU A 190 9.85 -14.93 -5.15
N ASN A 191 10.88 -14.88 -4.29
CA ASN A 191 12.10 -14.12 -4.56
C ASN A 191 12.80 -14.57 -5.84
N ASN A 192 12.80 -15.87 -6.14
CA ASN A 192 13.37 -16.38 -7.39
C ASN A 192 12.65 -15.83 -8.63
N ARG A 193 11.34 -15.56 -8.55
CA ARG A 193 10.55 -15.01 -9.64
C ARG A 193 10.87 -13.53 -9.89
N PHE A 194 11.22 -12.81 -8.82
CA PHE A 194 11.54 -11.38 -8.88
C PHE A 194 13.02 -11.06 -9.18
N LYS A 195 13.89 -12.06 -9.38
CA LYS A 195 15.34 -11.85 -9.64
C LYS A 195 15.65 -10.91 -10.81
N LYS A 196 14.78 -10.85 -11.82
CA LYS A 196 14.92 -9.98 -12.99
C LYS A 196 13.90 -8.85 -13.02
N ALA A 197 13.37 -8.48 -11.87
CA ALA A 197 12.31 -7.47 -11.78
C ALA A 197 12.79 -6.09 -12.26
N VAL A 198 14.04 -5.71 -11.95
CA VAL A 198 14.65 -4.45 -12.43
C VAL A 198 14.80 -4.45 -13.95
N ASP A 199 15.29 -5.55 -14.54
CA ASP A 199 15.45 -5.68 -15.99
C ASP A 199 14.11 -5.53 -16.72
N LYS A 200 13.07 -6.18 -16.19
CA LYS A 200 11.72 -6.23 -16.76
C LYS A 200 10.86 -5.02 -16.43
N ALA A 201 11.36 -4.08 -15.63
CA ALA A 201 10.61 -2.91 -15.23
C ALA A 201 10.24 -2.04 -16.44
N GLU A 202 9.05 -1.47 -16.40
CA GLU A 202 8.44 -0.67 -17.46
C GLU A 202 8.29 0.78 -17.02
N LYS A 203 8.29 1.71 -17.99
CA LYS A 203 7.99 3.12 -17.71
C LYS A 203 6.49 3.31 -17.56
N ARG A 204 6.12 4.02 -16.49
CA ARG A 204 4.73 4.41 -16.26
C ARG A 204 4.62 5.89 -15.96
N GLU A 205 3.65 6.53 -16.56
CA GLU A 205 3.28 7.89 -16.24
C GLU A 205 2.50 7.92 -14.92
N THR A 206 2.87 8.87 -14.06
CA THR A 206 2.13 9.22 -12.86
C THR A 206 1.68 10.68 -13.01
N GLY A 207 0.73 11.14 -12.22
CA GLY A 207 0.29 12.53 -12.28
C GLY A 207 1.39 13.58 -12.04
N THR A 208 2.60 13.15 -11.61
CA THR A 208 3.72 14.04 -11.29
C THR A 208 4.92 13.82 -12.21
N GLY A 209 5.03 12.68 -12.89
CA GLY A 209 6.17 12.36 -13.75
C GLY A 209 6.26 10.89 -14.08
N TRP A 210 7.27 10.53 -14.87
CA TRP A 210 7.53 9.15 -15.26
C TRP A 210 8.38 8.41 -14.23
N VAL A 211 8.00 7.16 -13.95
CA VAL A 211 8.79 6.25 -13.12
C VAL A 211 8.96 4.90 -13.81
N TRP A 212 10.05 4.19 -13.46
CA TRP A 212 10.14 2.76 -13.72
C TRP A 212 9.32 2.03 -12.64
N THR A 213 8.54 1.03 -13.04
CA THR A 213 7.78 0.19 -12.11
C THR A 213 7.70 -1.23 -12.65
N LEU A 214 7.20 -2.17 -11.84
CA LEU A 214 6.99 -3.54 -12.28
C LEU A 214 5.88 -3.60 -13.34
N ASN A 215 5.94 -4.61 -14.23
CA ASN A 215 4.78 -4.95 -15.05
C ASN A 215 3.60 -5.37 -14.16
N GLU A 216 2.38 -5.36 -14.69
CA GLU A 216 1.16 -5.53 -13.89
C GLU A 216 1.11 -6.88 -13.16
N THR A 217 1.56 -7.95 -13.79
CA THR A 217 1.54 -9.29 -13.19
C THR A 217 2.53 -9.41 -12.03
N ASP A 218 3.77 -8.99 -12.23
CA ASP A 218 4.79 -9.00 -11.19
C ASP A 218 4.43 -8.02 -10.06
N HIS A 219 3.83 -6.87 -10.41
CA HIS A 219 3.40 -5.88 -9.42
C HIS A 219 2.27 -6.43 -8.55
N PHE A 220 1.25 -7.04 -9.14
CA PHE A 220 0.17 -7.67 -8.37
C PHE A 220 0.68 -8.78 -7.45
N LEU A 221 1.55 -9.66 -7.95
CA LEU A 221 2.19 -10.69 -7.14
C LEU A 221 3.02 -10.10 -5.99
N PHE A 222 3.73 -9.00 -6.25
CA PHE A 222 4.45 -8.30 -5.19
C PHE A 222 3.49 -7.74 -4.14
N LEU A 223 2.43 -7.05 -4.54
CA LEU A 223 1.42 -6.50 -3.61
C LEU A 223 0.78 -7.59 -2.75
N LEU A 224 0.41 -8.72 -3.36
CA LEU A 224 -0.15 -9.87 -2.66
C LEU A 224 0.84 -10.46 -1.64
N SER A 225 2.07 -10.69 -2.07
CA SER A 225 3.12 -11.28 -1.23
C SER A 225 3.53 -10.36 -0.08
N HIS A 226 3.61 -9.05 -0.36
CA HIS A 226 3.91 -8.02 0.62
C HIS A 226 2.77 -7.88 1.65
N SER A 227 1.51 -7.93 1.20
CA SER A 227 0.34 -7.94 2.07
C SER A 227 0.34 -9.16 2.99
N TYR A 228 0.70 -10.33 2.46
CA TYR A 228 0.84 -11.56 3.25
C TYR A 228 1.99 -11.48 4.26
N LYS A 229 3.15 -10.88 3.87
CA LYS A 229 4.25 -10.59 4.79
C LYS A 229 3.75 -9.76 5.98
N HIS A 230 3.04 -8.68 5.70
CA HIS A 230 2.47 -7.83 6.75
C HIS A 230 1.47 -8.56 7.62
N PHE A 231 0.56 -9.33 7.04
CA PHE A 231 -0.41 -10.13 7.77
C PHE A 231 0.25 -11.08 8.80
N ILE A 232 1.38 -11.69 8.42
CA ILE A 232 2.08 -12.62 9.32
C ILE A 232 2.89 -11.89 10.40
N TYR A 233 3.54 -10.74 10.10
CA TYR A 233 4.57 -10.19 10.96
C TYR A 233 4.22 -8.87 11.66
N CYS A 234 3.47 -7.98 11.01
CA CYS A 234 3.37 -6.60 11.46
C CYS A 234 1.95 -6.09 11.60
N GLY A 235 0.97 -6.80 11.05
CA GLY A 235 -0.40 -6.33 10.86
C GLY A 235 -0.65 -5.85 9.42
N PHE A 236 -1.88 -6.10 8.96
CA PHE A 236 -2.35 -5.82 7.62
C PHE A 236 -3.65 -5.01 7.71
N GLY A 237 -3.69 -3.84 7.09
CA GLY A 237 -4.80 -2.91 7.23
C GLY A 237 -5.63 -2.72 5.97
N VAL A 238 -6.76 -2.00 6.13
CA VAL A 238 -7.73 -1.74 5.05
C VAL A 238 -7.09 -0.97 3.88
N ARG A 239 -6.14 -0.05 4.14
CA ARG A 239 -5.44 0.65 3.06
C ARG A 239 -4.68 -0.31 2.14
N GLN A 240 -3.97 -1.29 2.69
CA GLN A 240 -3.22 -2.27 1.90
C GLN A 240 -4.15 -3.18 1.11
N LEU A 241 -5.29 -3.54 1.67
CA LEU A 241 -6.36 -4.23 0.95
C LEU A 241 -6.87 -3.40 -0.22
N CYS A 242 -7.21 -2.12 0.00
CA CYS A 242 -7.67 -1.23 -1.06
C CYS A 242 -6.63 -1.07 -2.17
N ASP A 243 -5.35 -0.90 -1.83
CA ASP A 243 -4.24 -0.82 -2.79
C ASP A 243 -4.25 -2.03 -3.75
N LEU A 244 -4.37 -3.25 -3.19
CA LEU A 244 -4.38 -4.49 -3.97
C LEU A 244 -5.64 -4.63 -4.84
N LEU A 245 -6.82 -4.32 -4.29
CA LEU A 245 -8.09 -4.46 -5.00
C LEU A 245 -8.23 -3.44 -6.14
N ILE A 246 -7.87 -2.18 -5.90
CA ILE A 246 -7.87 -1.13 -6.92
C ILE A 246 -6.91 -1.49 -8.05
N PHE A 247 -5.71 -2.01 -7.70
CA PHE A 247 -4.73 -2.45 -8.68
C PHE A 247 -5.27 -3.61 -9.54
N ALA A 248 -5.85 -4.63 -8.90
CA ALA A 248 -6.46 -5.76 -9.58
C ALA A 248 -7.58 -5.33 -10.55
N GLN A 249 -8.48 -4.46 -10.10
CA GLN A 249 -9.59 -3.96 -10.92
C GLN A 249 -9.09 -3.11 -12.09
N LYS A 250 -8.15 -2.18 -11.83
CA LYS A 250 -7.61 -1.27 -12.86
C LYS A 250 -6.87 -2.00 -13.96
N TYR A 251 -6.11 -3.03 -13.60
CA TYR A 251 -5.23 -3.76 -14.52
C TYR A 251 -5.69 -5.19 -14.81
N ASN A 252 -6.97 -5.50 -14.56
CA ASN A 252 -7.54 -6.84 -14.72
C ASN A 252 -7.17 -7.49 -16.06
N SER A 253 -7.29 -6.75 -17.16
CA SER A 253 -7.01 -7.25 -18.53
C SER A 253 -5.53 -7.40 -18.84
N LEU A 254 -4.62 -6.82 -18.05
CA LEU A 254 -3.17 -6.85 -18.26
C LEU A 254 -2.46 -7.86 -17.35
N ILE A 255 -3.09 -8.24 -16.24
CA ILE A 255 -2.56 -9.23 -15.31
C ILE A 255 -2.75 -10.64 -15.90
N ASN A 256 -1.68 -11.42 -15.93
CA ASN A 256 -1.75 -12.84 -16.28
C ASN A 256 -2.28 -13.63 -15.07
N TRP A 257 -3.59 -13.77 -14.98
CA TRP A 257 -4.24 -14.41 -13.84
C TRP A 257 -3.95 -15.91 -13.72
N ASP A 258 -3.76 -16.63 -14.83
CA ASP A 258 -3.34 -18.03 -14.78
C ASP A 258 -1.98 -18.19 -14.10
N TYR A 259 -1.07 -17.26 -14.39
CA TYR A 259 0.24 -17.24 -13.73
C TYR A 259 0.14 -16.82 -12.26
N VAL A 260 -0.67 -15.81 -11.94
CA VAL A 260 -0.92 -15.38 -10.56
C VAL A 260 -1.50 -16.52 -9.74
N GLU A 261 -2.50 -17.23 -10.26
CA GLU A 261 -3.14 -18.37 -9.59
C GLU A 261 -2.15 -19.49 -9.31
N THR A 262 -1.36 -19.88 -10.32
CA THR A 262 -0.30 -20.90 -10.18
C THR A 262 0.69 -20.51 -9.08
N VAL A 263 1.20 -19.28 -9.13
CA VAL A 263 2.18 -18.78 -8.13
C VAL A 263 1.58 -18.72 -6.73
N ALA A 264 0.34 -18.26 -6.63
CA ALA A 264 -0.36 -18.15 -5.33
C ALA A 264 -0.60 -19.55 -4.72
N GLN A 265 -0.96 -20.55 -5.52
CA GLN A 265 -1.13 -21.93 -5.07
C GLN A 265 0.19 -22.55 -4.61
N GLU A 266 1.25 -22.45 -5.42
CA GLU A 266 2.58 -22.97 -5.11
C GLU A 266 3.18 -22.38 -3.82
N ASN A 267 2.84 -21.12 -3.49
CA ASN A 267 3.36 -20.40 -2.33
C ASN A 267 2.36 -20.26 -1.17
N ARG A 268 1.24 -21.01 -1.21
CA ARG A 268 0.19 -21.01 -0.17
C ARG A 268 -0.49 -19.66 0.06
N LEU A 269 -0.48 -18.78 -0.95
CA LEU A 269 -1.12 -17.46 -0.91
C LEU A 269 -2.57 -17.49 -1.44
N TYR A 270 -2.98 -18.57 -2.10
CA TYR A 270 -4.22 -18.59 -2.85
C TYR A 270 -5.45 -18.38 -1.96
N ARG A 271 -5.52 -19.05 -0.80
CA ARG A 271 -6.61 -18.83 0.17
C ARG A 271 -6.65 -17.40 0.70
N PHE A 272 -5.48 -16.80 0.98
CA PHE A 272 -5.38 -15.41 1.39
C PHE A 272 -5.91 -14.48 0.30
N LEU A 273 -5.53 -14.69 -0.97
CA LEU A 273 -6.03 -13.94 -2.13
C LEU A 273 -7.56 -14.00 -2.23
N ILE A 274 -8.15 -15.21 -2.14
CA ILE A 274 -9.61 -15.38 -2.21
C ILE A 274 -10.32 -14.64 -1.06
N ASN A 275 -9.78 -14.70 0.15
CA ASN A 275 -10.34 -13.96 1.29
C ASN A 275 -10.28 -12.45 1.08
N LEU A 276 -9.19 -11.91 0.51
CA LEU A 276 -9.09 -10.48 0.20
C LEU A 276 -10.13 -10.05 -0.84
N PHE A 277 -10.35 -10.85 -1.88
CA PHE A 277 -11.38 -10.58 -2.88
C PHE A 277 -12.79 -10.66 -2.28
N ASP A 278 -13.07 -11.65 -1.44
CA ASP A 278 -14.38 -11.77 -0.77
C ASP A 278 -14.67 -10.56 0.15
N ILE A 279 -13.67 -10.06 0.89
CA ILE A 279 -13.81 -8.82 1.67
C ILE A 279 -14.09 -7.63 0.74
N GLY A 280 -13.38 -7.52 -0.38
CA GLY A 280 -13.59 -6.48 -1.38
C GLY A 280 -15.01 -6.47 -1.93
N ASP A 281 -15.51 -7.63 -2.32
CA ASP A 281 -16.86 -7.80 -2.88
C ASP A 281 -17.94 -7.47 -1.84
N ARG A 282 -17.82 -8.02 -0.63
CA ARG A 282 -18.86 -7.91 0.40
C ARG A 282 -18.92 -6.54 1.09
N TYR A 283 -17.78 -5.88 1.27
CA TYR A 283 -17.69 -4.70 2.13
C TYR A 283 -17.22 -3.43 1.44
N LEU A 284 -16.56 -3.53 0.28
CA LEU A 284 -15.96 -2.38 -0.40
C LEU A 284 -16.50 -2.14 -1.82
N GLY A 285 -17.48 -2.93 -2.28
CA GLY A 285 -18.15 -2.76 -3.56
C GLY A 285 -17.28 -3.08 -4.78
N PHE A 286 -16.21 -3.86 -4.61
CA PHE A 286 -15.47 -4.42 -5.73
C PHE A 286 -16.25 -5.57 -6.37
N ASN A 287 -15.94 -5.87 -7.62
CA ASN A 287 -16.50 -7.03 -8.34
C ASN A 287 -15.38 -7.93 -8.81
N SER A 288 -14.94 -8.83 -7.94
CA SER A 288 -13.88 -9.78 -8.28
C SER A 288 -14.37 -10.98 -9.12
N SER A 289 -15.67 -11.07 -9.42
CA SER A 289 -16.21 -12.14 -10.30
C SER A 289 -15.70 -12.01 -11.74
N GLU A 290 -15.27 -10.81 -12.15
CA GLU A 290 -14.65 -10.55 -13.45
C GLU A 290 -13.20 -11.02 -13.54
N ILE A 291 -12.57 -11.38 -12.42
CA ILE A 291 -11.20 -11.89 -12.38
C ILE A 291 -11.23 -13.39 -12.67
N PRO A 292 -10.54 -13.86 -13.72
CA PRO A 292 -10.68 -15.24 -14.22
C PRO A 292 -9.83 -16.24 -13.42
N LEU A 293 -10.12 -16.40 -12.12
CA LEU A 293 -9.51 -17.43 -11.28
C LEU A 293 -10.29 -18.74 -11.41
N LYS A 294 -9.61 -19.83 -11.81
CA LYS A 294 -10.24 -21.11 -12.14
C LYS A 294 -10.70 -21.90 -10.92
N ASP A 295 -9.87 -21.91 -9.88
CA ASP A 295 -10.09 -22.75 -8.69
C ASP A 295 -10.76 -21.99 -7.54
N ARG A 296 -11.26 -20.77 -7.80
CA ARG A 296 -11.87 -19.92 -6.77
C ARG A 296 -12.98 -20.63 -5.98
N GLN A 297 -13.83 -21.36 -6.68
CA GLN A 297 -14.97 -22.08 -6.09
C GLN A 297 -14.56 -23.25 -5.18
N LEU A 298 -13.32 -23.71 -5.25
CA LEU A 298 -12.80 -24.79 -4.42
C LEU A 298 -12.40 -24.33 -3.03
N ILE A 299 -12.34 -23.00 -2.81
CA ILE A 299 -11.92 -22.38 -1.55
C ILE A 299 -13.14 -21.80 -0.85
N VAL A 300 -13.38 -22.28 0.38
CA VAL A 300 -14.35 -21.64 1.28
C VAL A 300 -13.66 -20.42 1.90
N ALA A 301 -14.17 -19.24 1.62
CA ALA A 301 -13.65 -17.99 2.19
C ALA A 301 -13.96 -17.93 3.70
N ASP A 302 -12.96 -17.54 4.48
CA ASP A 302 -13.07 -17.23 5.91
C ASP A 302 -12.70 -15.75 6.12
N SER A 303 -13.38 -14.90 5.35
CA SER A 303 -13.06 -13.50 5.22
C SER A 303 -13.46 -12.68 6.44
N GLU A 304 -14.47 -13.11 7.21
CA GLU A 304 -14.94 -12.36 8.38
C GLU A 304 -13.87 -12.31 9.48
N ASN A 305 -13.23 -13.44 9.77
CA ASN A 305 -12.13 -13.48 10.76
C ASN A 305 -10.95 -12.64 10.29
N LEU A 306 -10.59 -12.70 9.01
CA LEU A 306 -9.54 -11.87 8.45
C LEU A 306 -9.88 -10.38 8.55
N LEU A 307 -11.12 -9.99 8.25
CA LEU A 307 -11.57 -8.59 8.37
C LEU A 307 -11.51 -8.09 9.82
N VAL A 308 -11.95 -8.90 10.79
CA VAL A 308 -11.86 -8.56 12.21
C VAL A 308 -10.41 -8.34 12.61
N ASP A 309 -9.52 -9.26 12.24
CA ASP A 309 -8.09 -9.15 12.52
C ASP A 309 -7.45 -7.89 11.90
N MET A 310 -7.82 -7.54 10.67
CA MET A 310 -7.38 -6.31 10.00
C MET A 310 -7.83 -5.04 10.75
N LEU A 311 -9.10 -4.98 11.15
CA LEU A 311 -9.67 -3.82 11.83
C LEU A 311 -9.07 -3.65 13.24
N ASP A 312 -8.78 -4.75 13.94
CA ASP A 312 -8.20 -4.73 15.28
C ASP A 312 -6.69 -4.43 15.28
N SER A 313 -5.97 -4.91 14.25
CA SER A 313 -4.52 -4.74 14.15
C SER A 313 -4.11 -3.37 13.63
N GLY A 314 -4.90 -2.76 12.75
CA GLY A 314 -4.51 -1.54 12.01
C GLY A 314 -3.34 -1.78 11.05
N THR A 315 -2.90 -0.71 10.38
CA THR A 315 -1.88 -0.80 9.31
C THR A 315 -0.49 -1.21 9.85
N PHE A 316 -0.19 -0.96 11.12
CA PHE A 316 1.14 -1.20 11.71
C PHE A 316 1.13 -2.22 12.86
N GLY A 317 0.00 -2.88 13.11
CA GLY A 317 -0.18 -3.79 14.25
C GLY A 317 -0.17 -3.06 15.59
N LYS A 318 -1.13 -3.37 16.46
CA LYS A 318 -0.93 -3.08 17.90
C LYS A 318 0.05 -4.14 18.38
N SER A 319 1.21 -3.72 18.92
CA SER A 319 2.18 -4.63 19.52
C SER A 319 1.56 -5.33 20.72
N SER A 320 0.78 -6.38 20.49
CA SER A 320 0.42 -7.35 21.51
C SER A 320 1.42 -8.49 21.40
N MET A 321 2.24 -8.64 22.45
CA MET A 321 3.11 -9.79 22.61
C MET A 321 2.36 -11.09 22.31
N GLY A 322 2.88 -11.88 21.38
CA GLY A 322 2.54 -13.28 21.21
C GLY A 322 1.47 -13.55 20.14
N ARG A 323 1.90 -13.67 18.90
CA ARG A 323 1.31 -14.58 17.90
C ARG A 323 2.27 -15.70 17.61
#